data_6307b979dee45e5d5868093745cb907f
#
_entry.id   6307b979dee45e5d5868093745cb907f
#
_cell.length_a   1.000
_cell.length_b   1.000
_cell.length_c   1.000
_cell.angle_alpha   90.00
_cell.angle_beta   90.00
_cell.angle_gamma   90.00
#
_symmetry.space_group_name_H-M   'P 1'
#
loop_
_entity.id
_entity.type
_entity.pdbx_description
1 polymer ?
#
loop_
_entity_poly.entity_id
_entity_poly.type
_entity_poly.pdbx_seq_one_letter_code
_entity_poly.pdbx_strand_id
1 'polypeptide(L)'
;MDIHRLKQKCDKLENMLDIIKISGCSPNSTQAEKYEAITALSDRYNVNTLCKALGMAKGSYYNHILRNKNGNTLAAQRNAELKDAIEKIYNDSHQIFGVGKIVALLRTQGYNTSKTTVGKIMHKNGWFSIRRSAKTLYLQERQKKKNVLNQEFHATRPNEIWVSDVTYFPIEGKGYNICAIMDLYARKIVACEISLNNSTHFTKRTFNQAYETRKPTLPLLFHSDRGCNYTAKGFVDHLKNLGVKQSFSRKATPYDNSVMESFFSSMKQEELYRTRFKSEREFKNTVFKYITFYNSKRPHSTLHYLTPDQIESSYYTKIQSDTYGS
;
A
#
# COMPACT_ATOMS: atom_id res chain seq x y z
N MET A 1 30.68 -67.50 7.84
CA MET A 1 30.47 -66.07 7.43
C MET A 1 31.78 -65.64 6.75
N ASP A 2 31.70 -65.18 5.52
CA ASP A 2 32.83 -64.99 4.62
C ASP A 2 33.67 -63.76 5.07
N ILE A 3 34.98 -63.97 5.35
CA ILE A 3 35.96 -62.97 5.82
C ILE A 3 35.98 -61.79 4.82
N HIS A 4 35.86 -62.07 3.53
CA HIS A 4 35.83 -61.04 2.51
C HIS A 4 34.61 -60.07 2.65
N ARG A 5 33.46 -60.62 3.03
CA ARG A 5 32.23 -59.82 3.28
C ARG A 5 32.33 -58.96 4.54
N LEU A 6 33.04 -59.44 5.56
CA LEU A 6 33.33 -58.63 6.76
C LEU A 6 34.30 -57.48 6.49
N LYS A 7 35.39 -57.73 5.72
CA LYS A 7 36.29 -56.66 5.29
C LYS A 7 35.57 -55.56 4.53
N GLN A 8 34.81 -55.88 3.51
CA GLN A 8 34.00 -54.91 2.76
C GLN A 8 33.05 -54.09 3.64
N LYS A 9 32.52 -54.73 4.71
CA LYS A 9 31.64 -54.03 5.67
C LYS A 9 32.41 -53.08 6.57
N CYS A 10 33.62 -53.43 7.01
CA CYS A 10 34.50 -52.53 7.76
C CYS A 10 34.92 -51.32 6.91
N ASP A 11 35.45 -51.54 5.71
CA ASP A 11 35.87 -50.45 4.82
C ASP A 11 34.74 -49.46 4.56
N LYS A 12 33.50 -49.97 4.44
CA LYS A 12 32.33 -49.14 4.22
C LYS A 12 31.94 -48.33 5.46
N LEU A 13 32.10 -48.88 6.67
CA LEU A 13 31.81 -48.18 7.90
C LEU A 13 32.89 -47.13 8.19
N GLU A 14 34.16 -47.44 7.89
CA GLU A 14 35.27 -46.48 7.99
C GLU A 14 35.04 -45.27 7.07
N ASN A 15 34.69 -45.52 5.82
CA ASN A 15 34.33 -44.44 4.88
C ASN A 15 33.15 -43.58 5.38
N MET A 16 32.15 -44.19 6.05
CA MET A 16 31.04 -43.44 6.60
C MET A 16 31.45 -42.58 7.81
N LEU A 17 32.35 -43.08 8.66
CA LEU A 17 32.91 -42.32 9.77
C LEU A 17 33.76 -41.15 9.30
N ASP A 18 34.58 -41.36 8.25
CA ASP A 18 35.40 -40.31 7.68
C ASP A 18 34.51 -39.19 7.05
N ILE A 19 33.43 -39.56 6.38
CA ILE A 19 32.47 -38.59 5.85
C ILE A 19 31.89 -37.73 6.98
N ILE A 20 31.48 -38.32 8.08
CA ILE A 20 30.93 -37.59 9.24
C ILE A 20 31.97 -36.63 9.83
N LYS A 21 33.24 -37.11 9.98
CA LYS A 21 34.35 -36.28 10.50
C LYS A 21 34.72 -35.13 9.60
N ILE A 22 34.83 -35.37 8.30
CA ILE A 22 35.24 -34.33 7.31
C ILE A 22 34.11 -33.31 7.10
N SER A 23 32.88 -33.76 7.05
CA SER A 23 31.72 -32.85 6.80
C SER A 23 31.32 -32.06 8.03
N GLY A 24 31.67 -32.49 9.24
CA GLY A 24 31.15 -31.94 10.48
C GLY A 24 29.64 -32.16 10.67
N CYS A 25 28.98 -32.87 9.77
CA CYS A 25 27.56 -33.13 9.77
C CYS A 25 27.25 -34.55 10.28
N SER A 26 26.15 -34.67 11.01
CA SER A 26 25.64 -35.96 11.58
C SER A 26 24.25 -36.29 10.99
N PRO A 27 23.75 -37.50 11.21
CA PRO A 27 22.36 -37.83 10.87
C PRO A 27 21.31 -36.90 11.50
N ASN A 28 21.66 -36.18 12.58
CA ASN A 28 20.78 -35.22 13.26
C ASN A 28 20.93 -33.77 12.78
N SER A 29 21.89 -33.47 11.89
CA SER A 29 22.06 -32.15 11.29
C SER A 29 20.86 -31.75 10.43
N THR A 30 20.68 -30.45 10.18
CA THR A 30 19.59 -29.92 9.35
C THR A 30 19.66 -30.43 7.90
N GLN A 31 18.53 -30.44 7.20
CA GLN A 31 18.49 -30.87 5.80
C GLN A 31 19.39 -30.00 4.91
N ALA A 32 19.48 -28.68 5.18
CA ALA A 32 20.32 -27.76 4.42
C ALA A 32 21.80 -28.08 4.55
N GLU A 33 22.30 -28.27 5.78
CA GLU A 33 23.68 -28.67 6.07
C GLU A 33 24.04 -30.00 5.39
N LYS A 34 23.14 -30.97 5.43
CA LYS A 34 23.33 -32.25 4.75
C LYS A 34 23.44 -32.14 3.23
N TYR A 35 22.63 -31.26 2.60
CA TYR A 35 22.72 -31.00 1.17
C TYR A 35 24.04 -30.38 0.79
N GLU A 36 24.51 -29.38 1.56
CA GLU A 36 25.80 -28.73 1.33
C GLU A 36 26.97 -29.72 1.49
N ALA A 37 26.96 -30.52 2.55
CA ALA A 37 27.98 -31.53 2.83
C ALA A 37 28.05 -32.60 1.72
N ILE A 38 26.90 -33.10 1.25
CA ILE A 38 26.86 -34.09 0.17
C ILE A 38 27.39 -33.47 -1.14
N THR A 39 27.01 -32.23 -1.43
CA THR A 39 27.45 -31.53 -2.65
C THR A 39 28.97 -31.29 -2.63
N ALA A 40 29.52 -30.84 -1.49
CA ALA A 40 30.95 -30.58 -1.33
C ALA A 40 31.82 -31.85 -1.43
N LEU A 41 31.28 -33.01 -1.00
CA LEU A 41 32.01 -34.27 -0.96
C LEU A 41 31.67 -35.22 -2.13
N SER A 42 30.82 -34.83 -3.05
CA SER A 42 30.33 -35.67 -4.17
C SER A 42 31.42 -36.07 -5.17
N ASP A 43 32.48 -35.28 -5.27
CA ASP A 43 33.65 -35.58 -6.12
C ASP A 43 34.57 -36.63 -5.48
N ARG A 44 34.55 -36.78 -4.16
CA ARG A 44 35.44 -37.65 -3.41
C ARG A 44 34.79 -38.97 -2.99
N TYR A 45 33.50 -38.96 -2.72
CA TYR A 45 32.75 -40.13 -2.25
C TYR A 45 31.48 -40.35 -3.09
N ASN A 46 31.10 -41.63 -3.23
CA ASN A 46 29.84 -41.96 -3.92
C ASN A 46 28.64 -41.36 -3.16
N VAL A 47 27.74 -40.67 -3.88
CA VAL A 47 26.52 -40.04 -3.35
C VAL A 47 25.68 -40.99 -2.50
N ASN A 48 25.61 -42.28 -2.85
CA ASN A 48 24.88 -43.27 -2.07
C ASN A 48 25.50 -43.49 -0.68
N THR A 49 26.85 -43.48 -0.61
CA THR A 49 27.58 -43.59 0.65
C THR A 49 27.43 -42.32 1.50
N LEU A 50 27.52 -41.17 0.90
CA LEU A 50 27.29 -39.88 1.54
C LEU A 50 25.86 -39.78 2.13
N CYS A 51 24.86 -40.13 1.37
CA CYS A 51 23.46 -40.13 1.82
C CYS A 51 23.25 -41.10 3.01
N LYS A 52 23.86 -42.28 2.96
CA LYS A 52 23.78 -43.27 4.04
C LYS A 52 24.51 -42.78 5.32
N ALA A 53 25.70 -42.18 5.18
CA ALA A 53 26.48 -41.66 6.30
C ALA A 53 25.74 -40.54 7.02
N LEU A 54 25.07 -39.64 6.28
CA LEU A 54 24.35 -38.49 6.83
C LEU A 54 22.86 -38.76 7.10
N GLY A 55 22.41 -40.02 6.98
CA GLY A 55 21.03 -40.39 7.26
C GLY A 55 19.99 -39.70 6.36
N MET A 56 20.30 -39.54 5.06
CA MET A 56 19.42 -38.92 4.06
C MET A 56 18.98 -39.94 3.00
N ALA A 57 17.72 -39.86 2.59
CA ALA A 57 17.25 -40.66 1.44
C ALA A 57 17.88 -40.12 0.15
N LYS A 58 18.44 -41.00 -0.68
CA LYS A 58 19.04 -40.70 -1.98
C LYS A 58 18.10 -39.90 -2.89
N GLY A 59 16.80 -40.27 -2.90
CA GLY A 59 15.76 -39.57 -3.65
C GLY A 59 15.57 -38.13 -3.23
N SER A 60 15.68 -37.83 -1.93
CA SER A 60 15.59 -36.47 -1.41
C SER A 60 16.72 -35.58 -1.92
N TYR A 61 17.95 -36.10 -1.96
CA TYR A 61 19.10 -35.37 -2.50
C TYR A 61 18.96 -35.08 -3.99
N TYR A 62 18.63 -36.10 -4.80
CA TYR A 62 18.47 -35.88 -6.25
C TYR A 62 17.28 -34.98 -6.57
N ASN A 63 16.18 -35.07 -5.85
CA ASN A 63 15.06 -34.15 -5.98
C ASN A 63 15.45 -32.71 -5.63
N HIS A 64 16.31 -32.51 -4.61
CA HIS A 64 16.83 -31.20 -4.26
C HIS A 64 17.70 -30.63 -5.39
N ILE A 65 18.64 -31.43 -5.93
CA ILE A 65 19.48 -31.00 -7.07
C ILE A 65 18.63 -30.69 -8.31
N LEU A 66 17.67 -31.54 -8.64
CA LEU A 66 16.80 -31.35 -9.80
C LEU A 66 15.95 -30.08 -9.65
N ARG A 67 15.44 -29.80 -8.45
CA ARG A 67 14.71 -28.54 -8.16
C ARG A 67 15.62 -27.31 -8.28
N ASN A 68 16.87 -27.40 -7.84
CA ASN A 68 17.82 -26.29 -7.92
C ASN A 68 18.42 -26.10 -9.32
N LYS A 69 18.64 -27.20 -10.09
CA LYS A 69 19.07 -27.12 -11.51
C LYS A 69 17.95 -26.64 -12.44
N ASN A 70 16.69 -26.86 -12.08
CA ASN A 70 15.53 -26.43 -12.86
C ASN A 70 15.02 -25.06 -12.42
N GLY A 71 15.85 -24.01 -12.53
CA GLY A 71 15.40 -22.60 -12.55
C GLY A 71 14.37 -22.32 -13.67
N ASN A 72 14.17 -23.27 -14.58
CA ASN A 72 13.21 -23.25 -15.68
C ASN A 72 11.89 -24.01 -15.39
N THR A 73 11.54 -24.28 -14.14
CA THR A 73 10.21 -24.81 -13.86
C THR A 73 9.16 -23.72 -14.13
N LEU A 74 7.98 -24.10 -14.64
CA LEU A 74 6.84 -23.19 -14.83
C LEU A 74 6.55 -22.36 -13.58
N ALA A 75 6.76 -22.92 -12.38
CA ALA A 75 6.64 -22.22 -11.10
C ALA A 75 7.72 -21.16 -10.91
N ALA A 76 8.98 -21.44 -11.31
CA ALA A 76 10.07 -20.47 -11.21
C ALA A 76 9.89 -19.32 -12.21
N GLN A 77 9.48 -19.62 -13.44
CA GLN A 77 9.17 -18.62 -14.47
C GLN A 77 8.01 -17.72 -14.01
N ARG A 78 6.92 -18.31 -13.53
CA ARG A 78 5.77 -17.56 -12.98
C ARG A 78 6.16 -16.68 -11.79
N ASN A 79 7.06 -17.15 -10.91
CA ASN A 79 7.54 -16.35 -9.79
C ASN A 79 8.46 -15.21 -10.25
N ALA A 80 9.23 -15.39 -11.31
CA ALA A 80 10.06 -14.35 -11.91
C ALA A 80 9.17 -13.26 -12.54
N GLU A 81 8.22 -13.63 -13.39
CA GLU A 81 7.23 -12.71 -13.97
C GLU A 81 6.46 -11.93 -12.91
N LEU A 82 6.02 -12.63 -11.85
CA LEU A 82 5.31 -12.01 -10.74
C LEU A 82 6.21 -11.02 -9.96
N LYS A 83 7.49 -11.36 -9.79
CA LYS A 83 8.47 -10.46 -9.15
C LYS A 83 8.63 -9.18 -9.95
N ASP A 84 8.81 -9.27 -11.27
CA ASP A 84 9.02 -8.11 -12.15
C ASP A 84 7.77 -7.21 -12.18
N ALA A 85 6.58 -7.82 -12.20
CA ALA A 85 5.33 -7.08 -12.11
C ALA A 85 5.16 -6.36 -10.74
N ILE A 86 5.53 -7.02 -9.64
CA ILE A 86 5.53 -6.42 -8.30
C ILE A 86 6.51 -5.24 -8.24
N GLU A 87 7.75 -5.43 -8.74
CA GLU A 87 8.79 -4.41 -8.74
C GLU A 87 8.35 -3.16 -9.50
N LYS A 88 7.79 -3.34 -10.68
CA LYS A 88 7.25 -2.25 -11.49
C LYS A 88 6.18 -1.47 -10.72
N ILE A 89 5.16 -2.14 -10.17
CA ILE A 89 4.09 -1.48 -9.40
C ILE A 89 4.66 -0.76 -8.17
N TYR A 90 5.63 -1.38 -7.48
CA TYR A 90 6.26 -0.82 -6.29
C TYR A 90 7.04 0.45 -6.62
N ASN A 91 7.83 0.44 -7.70
CA ASN A 91 8.61 1.59 -8.16
C ASN A 91 7.71 2.70 -8.74
N ASP A 92 6.72 2.36 -9.57
CA ASP A 92 5.75 3.31 -10.13
C ASP A 92 4.95 4.02 -9.02
N SER A 93 4.75 3.36 -7.89
CA SER A 93 4.12 3.94 -6.70
C SER A 93 5.07 4.75 -5.81
N HIS A 94 6.32 4.96 -6.19
CA HIS A 94 7.34 5.58 -5.35
C HIS A 94 7.48 4.91 -3.97
N GLN A 95 7.35 3.57 -3.92
CA GLN A 95 7.45 2.74 -2.71
C GLN A 95 6.30 2.95 -1.68
N ILE A 96 5.21 3.58 -2.10
CA ILE A 96 4.06 3.88 -1.23
C ILE A 96 3.19 2.63 -1.01
N PHE A 97 3.06 1.76 -2.04
CA PHE A 97 2.12 0.66 -1.99
C PHE A 97 2.65 -0.53 -1.17
N GLY A 98 1.83 -0.96 -0.21
CA GLY A 98 2.05 -2.21 0.51
C GLY A 98 1.36 -3.40 -0.17
N VAL A 99 1.58 -4.60 0.39
CA VAL A 99 1.10 -5.89 -0.13
C VAL A 99 -0.35 -5.84 -0.60
N GLY A 100 -1.26 -5.25 0.18
CA GLY A 100 -2.70 -5.23 -0.16
C GLY A 100 -3.01 -4.48 -1.45
N LYS A 101 -2.38 -3.31 -1.66
CA LYS A 101 -2.58 -2.50 -2.87
C LYS A 101 -1.93 -3.16 -4.09
N ILE A 102 -0.73 -3.72 -3.92
CA ILE A 102 -0.02 -4.43 -4.99
C ILE A 102 -0.82 -5.66 -5.45
N VAL A 103 -1.36 -6.46 -4.53
CA VAL A 103 -2.22 -7.61 -4.88
C VAL A 103 -3.47 -7.18 -5.65
N ALA A 104 -4.09 -6.06 -5.23
CA ALA A 104 -5.27 -5.54 -5.93
C ALA A 104 -4.94 -5.17 -7.38
N LEU A 105 -3.83 -4.44 -7.61
CA LEU A 105 -3.37 -4.05 -8.95
C LEU A 105 -2.94 -5.25 -9.81
N LEU A 106 -2.25 -6.23 -9.22
CA LEU A 106 -1.88 -7.45 -9.93
C LEU A 106 -3.10 -8.23 -10.42
N ARG A 107 -4.16 -8.27 -9.60
CA ARG A 107 -5.42 -8.94 -9.99
C ARG A 107 -6.12 -8.21 -11.14
N THR A 108 -6.11 -6.88 -11.18
CA THR A 108 -6.64 -6.13 -12.33
C THR A 108 -5.83 -6.34 -13.61
N GLN A 109 -4.55 -6.71 -13.48
CA GLN A 109 -3.68 -7.09 -14.60
C GLN A 109 -3.77 -8.58 -14.97
N GLY A 110 -4.70 -9.34 -14.36
CA GLY A 110 -4.91 -10.76 -14.65
C GLY A 110 -4.04 -11.75 -13.86
N TYR A 111 -3.20 -11.29 -12.93
CA TYR A 111 -2.41 -12.17 -12.09
C TYR A 111 -3.25 -12.81 -10.97
N ASN A 112 -3.36 -14.13 -10.97
CA ASN A 112 -3.96 -14.86 -9.86
C ASN A 112 -2.92 -15.06 -8.75
N THR A 113 -2.91 -14.19 -7.75
CA THR A 113 -1.93 -14.22 -6.65
C THR A 113 -2.57 -13.92 -5.29
N SER A 114 -1.89 -14.36 -4.21
CA SER A 114 -2.31 -14.17 -2.83
C SER A 114 -1.47 -13.09 -2.11
N LYS A 115 -2.03 -12.51 -1.04
CA LYS A 115 -1.29 -11.58 -0.16
C LYS A 115 -0.02 -12.23 0.42
N THR A 116 -0.10 -13.53 0.75
CA THR A 116 1.03 -14.29 1.30
C THR A 116 2.17 -14.41 0.30
N THR A 117 1.87 -14.72 -0.97
CA THR A 117 2.85 -14.86 -2.04
C THR A 117 3.55 -13.53 -2.33
N VAL A 118 2.76 -12.46 -2.54
CA VAL A 118 3.31 -11.13 -2.79
C VAL A 118 4.12 -10.63 -1.61
N GLY A 119 3.65 -10.86 -0.37
CA GLY A 119 4.36 -10.50 0.84
C GLY A 119 5.72 -11.18 0.98
N LYS A 120 5.82 -12.49 0.65
CA LYS A 120 7.08 -13.22 0.65
C LYS A 120 8.07 -12.67 -0.39
N ILE A 121 7.59 -12.36 -1.62
CA ILE A 121 8.43 -11.80 -2.67
C ILE A 121 8.94 -10.42 -2.28
N MET A 122 8.06 -9.54 -1.79
CA MET A 122 8.44 -8.20 -1.33
C MET A 122 9.46 -8.27 -0.19
N HIS A 123 9.23 -9.11 0.82
CA HIS A 123 10.15 -9.28 1.95
C HIS A 123 11.53 -9.78 1.51
N LYS A 124 11.56 -10.80 0.63
CA LYS A 124 12.81 -11.37 0.09
C LYS A 124 13.66 -10.35 -0.65
N ASN A 125 13.02 -9.37 -1.32
CA ASN A 125 13.70 -8.33 -2.08
C ASN A 125 13.88 -7.01 -1.29
N GLY A 126 13.52 -6.96 0.01
CA GLY A 126 13.65 -5.76 0.84
C GLY A 126 12.67 -4.63 0.48
N TRP A 127 11.57 -4.95 -0.20
CA TRP A 127 10.57 -3.96 -0.61
C TRP A 127 9.52 -3.74 0.49
N PHE A 128 9.63 -2.61 1.18
CA PHE A 128 8.74 -2.24 2.27
C PHE A 128 7.99 -0.94 1.92
N SER A 129 6.67 -0.95 2.12
CA SER A 129 5.89 0.29 1.97
C SER A 129 6.20 1.27 3.08
N ILE A 130 6.07 2.56 2.79
CA ILE A 130 6.16 3.62 3.79
C ILE A 130 5.08 3.39 4.84
N ARG A 131 5.52 3.24 6.09
CA ARG A 131 4.63 3.03 7.23
C ARG A 131 4.49 4.30 8.04
N ARG A 132 3.31 4.51 8.58
CA ARG A 132 3.08 5.55 9.57
C ARG A 132 3.89 5.25 10.83
N SER A 133 4.36 6.31 11.51
CA SER A 133 5.08 6.14 12.78
C SER A 133 4.23 5.39 13.81
N ALA A 134 4.88 4.68 14.73
CA ALA A 134 4.19 3.96 15.81
C ALA A 134 3.23 4.86 16.61
N LYS A 135 3.60 6.14 16.82
CA LYS A 135 2.75 7.15 17.47
C LYS A 135 1.46 7.40 16.68
N THR A 136 1.54 7.48 15.36
CA THR A 136 0.38 7.71 14.49
C THR A 136 -0.54 6.47 14.48
N LEU A 137 0.04 5.25 14.45
CA LEU A 137 -0.71 4.00 14.55
C LEU A 137 -1.42 3.87 15.89
N TYR A 138 -0.72 4.16 17.00
CA TYR A 138 -1.30 4.14 18.35
C TYR A 138 -2.46 5.13 18.50
N LEU A 139 -2.31 6.35 17.99
CA LEU A 139 -3.38 7.36 18.02
C LEU A 139 -4.58 6.93 17.19
N GLN A 140 -4.37 6.32 16.02
CA GLN A 140 -5.45 5.80 15.18
C GLN A 140 -6.20 4.62 15.82
N GLU A 141 -5.49 3.69 16.47
CA GLU A 141 -6.14 2.58 17.21
C GLU A 141 -6.95 3.09 18.39
N ARG A 142 -6.43 4.07 19.14
CA ARG A 142 -7.15 4.72 20.24
C ARG A 142 -8.39 5.47 19.73
N GLN A 143 -8.31 6.05 18.54
CA GLN A 143 -9.43 6.70 17.88
C GLN A 143 -10.49 5.68 17.44
N LYS A 144 -10.12 4.58 16.80
CA LYS A 144 -11.05 3.51 16.41
C LYS A 144 -11.85 2.94 17.59
N LYS A 145 -11.23 2.80 18.77
CA LYS A 145 -11.89 2.29 19.98
C LYS A 145 -12.94 3.27 20.57
N LYS A 146 -12.90 4.56 20.22
CA LYS A 146 -13.91 5.57 20.64
C LYS A 146 -15.05 5.78 19.64
N ASN A 147 -14.96 5.18 18.45
CA ASN A 147 -15.85 5.47 17.33
C ASN A 147 -17.04 4.50 17.26
N VAL A 148 -17.85 4.44 18.30
CA VAL A 148 -19.15 3.71 18.33
C VAL A 148 -20.33 4.70 18.39
N LEU A 149 -20.21 5.88 17.77
CA LEU A 149 -21.33 6.83 17.65
C LEU A 149 -21.44 7.33 16.21
N ASN A 150 -22.38 6.69 15.51
CA ASN A 150 -22.90 6.98 14.19
C ASN A 150 -23.02 8.46 13.86
N GLN A 151 -22.19 8.95 12.95
CA GLN A 151 -22.59 9.93 11.96
C GLN A 151 -22.06 9.43 10.62
N GLU A 152 -22.82 8.52 10.03
CA GLU A 152 -22.60 8.03 8.67
C GLU A 152 -23.05 9.11 7.69
N PHE A 153 -22.11 9.96 7.25
CA PHE A 153 -22.32 10.73 6.03
C PHE A 153 -22.10 9.80 4.83
N HIS A 154 -23.13 9.05 4.48
CA HIS A 154 -23.14 8.25 3.27
C HIS A 154 -23.64 9.11 2.12
N ALA A 155 -22.71 9.59 1.28
CA ALA A 155 -23.11 10.18 0.00
C ALA A 155 -23.53 9.06 -0.95
N THR A 156 -24.69 9.22 -1.57
CA THR A 156 -25.28 8.25 -2.50
C THR A 156 -24.91 8.57 -3.96
N ARG A 157 -24.48 9.82 -4.21
CA ARG A 157 -24.08 10.32 -5.53
C ARG A 157 -22.95 11.33 -5.44
N PRO A 158 -22.19 11.53 -6.53
CA PRO A 158 -21.23 12.61 -6.62
C PRO A 158 -21.86 13.99 -6.36
N ASN A 159 -21.10 14.89 -5.74
CA ASN A 159 -21.48 16.25 -5.41
C ASN A 159 -22.68 16.40 -4.44
N GLU A 160 -22.94 15.37 -3.64
CA GLU A 160 -23.97 15.42 -2.58
C GLU A 160 -23.39 15.96 -1.27
N ILE A 161 -22.21 15.50 -0.88
CA ILE A 161 -21.54 15.90 0.35
C ILE A 161 -20.07 16.21 0.05
N TRP A 162 -19.66 17.44 0.31
CA TRP A 162 -18.26 17.86 0.29
C TRP A 162 -17.75 18.09 1.69
N VAL A 163 -16.52 17.62 1.94
CA VAL A 163 -15.80 17.88 3.19
C VAL A 163 -14.55 18.69 2.90
N SER A 164 -14.24 19.63 3.79
CA SER A 164 -13.09 20.52 3.65
C SER A 164 -12.29 20.62 4.94
N ASP A 165 -10.98 20.80 4.79
CA ASP A 165 -10.07 21.07 5.88
C ASP A 165 -8.84 21.81 5.38
N VAL A 166 -8.11 22.43 6.30
CA VAL A 166 -6.87 23.15 6.05
C VAL A 166 -5.75 22.50 6.85
N THR A 167 -4.66 22.15 6.17
CA THR A 167 -3.46 21.68 6.85
C THR A 167 -2.28 22.62 6.63
N TYR A 168 -1.32 22.57 7.54
CA TYR A 168 -0.11 23.38 7.51
C TYR A 168 1.11 22.54 7.16
N PHE A 169 2.02 23.13 6.35
CA PHE A 169 3.32 22.51 6.04
C PHE A 169 4.41 23.59 5.95
N PRO A 170 5.52 23.48 6.73
CA PRO A 170 6.62 24.44 6.70
C PRO A 170 7.64 24.10 5.62
N ILE A 171 8.13 25.13 4.92
CA ILE A 171 9.23 25.04 3.95
C ILE A 171 10.13 26.24 4.15
N GLU A 172 11.43 26.01 4.35
CA GLU A 172 12.46 27.07 4.45
C GLU A 172 12.04 28.24 5.35
N GLY A 173 11.49 27.93 6.52
CA GLY A 173 11.04 28.94 7.50
C GLY A 173 9.71 29.61 7.17
N LYS A 174 9.09 29.33 6.00
CA LYS A 174 7.76 29.84 5.64
C LYS A 174 6.70 28.75 5.87
N GLY A 175 5.54 29.14 6.39
CA GLY A 175 4.42 28.26 6.64
C GLY A 175 3.38 28.32 5.53
N TYR A 176 3.14 27.21 4.85
CA TYR A 176 2.13 27.11 3.80
C TYR A 176 0.88 26.40 4.31
N ASN A 177 -0.28 26.98 4.05
CA ASN A 177 -1.58 26.39 4.33
C ASN A 177 -2.08 25.72 3.05
N ILE A 178 -2.55 24.48 3.14
CA ILE A 178 -3.12 23.71 2.05
C ILE A 178 -4.59 23.49 2.40
N CYS A 179 -5.50 24.10 1.67
CA CYS A 179 -6.94 23.86 1.76
C CYS A 179 -7.34 22.87 0.68
N ALA A 180 -8.06 21.82 1.06
CA ALA A 180 -8.58 20.85 0.10
C ALA A 180 -10.05 20.59 0.36
N ILE A 181 -10.78 20.29 -0.71
CA ILE A 181 -12.18 19.87 -0.70
C ILE A 181 -12.29 18.49 -1.31
N MET A 182 -12.94 17.59 -0.61
CA MET A 182 -13.17 16.22 -1.04
C MET A 182 -14.65 15.94 -1.20
N ASP A 183 -15.03 15.35 -2.33
CA ASP A 183 -16.33 14.73 -2.54
C ASP A 183 -16.35 13.37 -1.83
N LEU A 184 -17.27 13.19 -0.88
CA LEU A 184 -17.33 11.99 -0.06
C LEU A 184 -17.79 10.75 -0.82
N TYR A 185 -18.57 10.88 -1.89
CA TYR A 185 -19.05 9.73 -2.66
C TYR A 185 -17.89 8.87 -3.17
N ALA A 186 -16.97 9.50 -3.89
CA ALA A 186 -15.81 8.83 -4.46
C ALA A 186 -14.52 9.07 -3.66
N ARG A 187 -14.57 9.83 -2.56
CA ARG A 187 -13.38 10.34 -1.85
C ARG A 187 -12.40 11.09 -2.75
N LYS A 188 -12.93 11.77 -3.75
CA LYS A 188 -12.18 12.52 -4.76
C LYS A 188 -11.86 13.92 -4.28
N ILE A 189 -10.61 14.35 -4.39
CA ILE A 189 -10.26 15.75 -4.17
C ILE A 189 -10.72 16.57 -5.37
N VAL A 190 -11.66 17.47 -5.15
CA VAL A 190 -12.32 18.26 -6.18
C VAL A 190 -11.77 19.68 -6.29
N ALA A 191 -11.12 20.19 -5.24
CA ALA A 191 -10.37 21.43 -5.28
C ALA A 191 -9.23 21.40 -4.26
N CYS A 192 -8.16 22.14 -4.55
CA CYS A 192 -7.06 22.37 -3.64
C CYS A 192 -6.37 23.69 -3.95
N GLU A 193 -6.12 24.47 -2.91
CA GLU A 193 -5.32 25.69 -2.99
C GLU A 193 -4.26 25.75 -1.91
N ILE A 194 -3.22 26.53 -2.17
CA ILE A 194 -2.07 26.71 -1.28
C ILE A 194 -1.83 28.20 -1.08
N SER A 195 -1.71 28.62 0.18
CA SER A 195 -1.49 30.02 0.55
C SER A 195 -0.59 30.15 1.77
N LEU A 196 0.18 31.24 1.85
CA LEU A 196 0.87 31.63 3.09
C LEU A 196 -0.11 32.10 4.16
N ASN A 197 -1.25 32.68 3.75
CA ASN A 197 -2.24 33.24 4.66
C ASN A 197 -3.42 32.29 4.82
N ASN A 198 -3.70 31.86 6.04
CA ASN A 198 -4.89 31.12 6.40
C ASN A 198 -6.03 32.12 6.69
N SER A 199 -6.87 32.38 5.70
CA SER A 199 -7.94 33.38 5.80
C SER A 199 -9.27 32.87 5.23
N THR A 200 -10.37 33.52 5.60
CA THR A 200 -11.71 33.25 5.02
C THR A 200 -11.72 33.39 3.49
N HIS A 201 -10.96 34.35 2.94
CA HIS A 201 -10.84 34.52 1.49
C HIS A 201 -10.17 33.30 0.84
N PHE A 202 -9.17 32.71 1.48
CA PHE A 202 -8.49 31.51 0.99
C PHE A 202 -9.46 30.31 0.92
N THR A 203 -10.20 30.02 2.00
CA THR A 203 -11.18 28.92 2.00
C THR A 203 -12.35 29.18 1.04
N LYS A 204 -12.81 30.43 0.92
CA LYS A 204 -13.85 30.83 -0.04
C LYS A 204 -13.40 30.63 -1.49
N ARG A 205 -12.16 30.99 -1.82
CA ARG A 205 -11.61 30.80 -3.16
C ARG A 205 -11.49 29.31 -3.52
N THR A 206 -11.02 28.48 -2.58
CA THR A 206 -10.97 27.02 -2.78
C THR A 206 -12.38 26.46 -3.00
N PHE A 207 -13.38 26.92 -2.25
CA PHE A 207 -14.76 26.51 -2.44
C PHE A 207 -15.29 26.91 -3.81
N ASN A 208 -15.06 28.15 -4.24
CA ASN A 208 -15.51 28.63 -5.57
C ASN A 208 -14.89 27.82 -6.70
N GLN A 209 -13.59 27.49 -6.61
CA GLN A 209 -12.93 26.61 -7.58
C GLN A 209 -13.65 25.26 -7.72
N ALA A 210 -13.99 24.62 -6.57
CA ALA A 210 -14.75 23.38 -6.59
C ALA A 210 -16.14 23.58 -7.20
N TYR A 211 -16.86 24.61 -6.78
CA TYR A 211 -18.24 24.86 -7.17
C TYR A 211 -18.35 25.16 -8.67
N GLU A 212 -17.48 26.00 -9.23
CA GLU A 212 -17.44 26.37 -10.65
C GLU A 212 -17.04 25.17 -11.53
N THR A 213 -16.08 24.36 -11.06
CA THR A 213 -15.62 23.19 -11.83
C THR A 213 -16.63 22.06 -11.83
N ARG A 214 -17.25 21.80 -10.67
CA ARG A 214 -18.14 20.64 -10.47
C ARG A 214 -19.60 20.93 -10.82
N LYS A 215 -20.04 22.20 -10.73
CA LYS A 215 -21.42 22.65 -10.97
C LYS A 215 -22.45 21.73 -10.28
N PRO A 216 -22.37 21.58 -8.95
CA PRO A 216 -23.17 20.60 -8.23
C PRO A 216 -24.66 20.90 -8.36
N THR A 217 -25.47 19.86 -8.56
CA THR A 217 -26.92 19.94 -8.40
C THR A 217 -27.28 19.97 -6.92
N LEU A 218 -28.10 20.92 -6.53
CA LEU A 218 -28.55 21.05 -5.14
C LEU A 218 -29.56 19.93 -4.77
N PRO A 219 -29.62 19.52 -3.52
CA PRO A 219 -28.89 20.06 -2.37
C PRO A 219 -27.45 19.54 -2.29
N LEU A 220 -26.50 20.44 -2.03
CA LEU A 220 -25.13 20.14 -1.66
C LEU A 220 -24.96 20.40 -0.16
N LEU A 221 -24.38 19.44 0.58
CA LEU A 221 -23.94 19.60 1.96
C LEU A 221 -22.44 19.87 1.99
N PHE A 222 -22.04 21.00 2.57
CA PHE A 222 -20.63 21.35 2.78
C PHE A 222 -20.27 21.19 4.27
N HIS A 223 -19.40 20.26 4.59
CA HIS A 223 -18.98 19.95 5.96
C HIS A 223 -17.54 20.39 6.21
N SER A 224 -17.28 21.00 7.35
CA SER A 224 -15.95 21.39 7.79
C SER A 224 -15.81 21.33 9.32
N ASP A 225 -14.60 21.54 9.83
CA ASP A 225 -14.43 21.85 11.23
C ASP A 225 -15.02 23.25 11.57
N ARG A 226 -14.97 23.63 12.86
CA ARG A 226 -15.39 24.96 13.33
C ARG A 226 -14.25 25.98 13.26
N GLY A 227 -13.34 25.86 12.34
CA GLY A 227 -12.29 26.85 12.13
C GLY A 227 -12.87 28.25 11.84
N CYS A 228 -12.16 29.29 12.27
CA CYS A 228 -12.61 30.67 12.11
C CYS A 228 -12.89 31.03 10.63
N ASN A 229 -12.19 30.42 9.70
CA ASN A 229 -12.37 30.64 8.27
C ASN A 229 -13.72 30.16 7.73
N TYR A 230 -14.21 29.02 8.27
CA TYR A 230 -15.49 28.40 7.87
C TYR A 230 -16.68 28.98 8.63
N THR A 231 -16.45 29.51 9.84
CA THR A 231 -17.51 30.11 10.67
C THR A 231 -17.67 31.62 10.45
N ALA A 232 -16.75 32.25 9.70
CA ALA A 232 -16.82 33.65 9.36
C ALA A 232 -18.09 33.98 8.57
N LYS A 233 -18.78 35.09 8.95
CA LYS A 233 -20.03 35.53 8.31
C LYS A 233 -19.93 35.58 6.78
N GLY A 234 -18.83 36.12 6.23
CA GLY A 234 -18.64 36.21 4.78
C GLY A 234 -18.56 34.88 4.04
N PHE A 235 -18.17 33.78 4.74
CA PHE A 235 -18.21 32.42 4.16
C PHE A 235 -19.58 31.78 4.31
N VAL A 236 -20.20 31.91 5.48
CA VAL A 236 -21.54 31.38 5.77
C VAL A 236 -22.59 31.99 4.83
N ASP A 237 -22.61 33.33 4.69
CA ASP A 237 -23.51 34.05 3.79
C ASP A 237 -23.28 33.65 2.32
N HIS A 238 -22.02 33.44 1.94
CA HIS A 238 -21.68 32.99 0.58
C HIS A 238 -22.28 31.60 0.26
N LEU A 239 -22.13 30.61 1.14
CA LEU A 239 -22.73 29.29 0.95
C LEU A 239 -24.26 29.36 0.92
N LYS A 240 -24.84 30.18 1.81
CA LYS A 240 -26.29 30.38 1.86
C LYS A 240 -26.84 30.98 0.56
N ASN A 241 -26.15 31.96 -0.04
CA ASN A 241 -26.54 32.58 -1.30
C ASN A 241 -26.49 31.60 -2.49
N LEU A 242 -25.64 30.57 -2.39
CA LEU A 242 -25.55 29.49 -3.39
C LEU A 242 -26.52 28.33 -3.10
N GLY A 243 -27.33 28.39 -2.06
CA GLY A 243 -28.25 27.32 -1.66
C GLY A 243 -27.53 26.08 -1.06
N VAL A 244 -26.26 26.22 -0.68
CA VAL A 244 -25.45 25.14 -0.10
C VAL A 244 -25.70 25.04 1.40
N LYS A 245 -26.04 23.86 1.89
CA LYS A 245 -26.20 23.59 3.33
C LYS A 245 -24.84 23.45 3.98
N GLN A 246 -24.59 24.21 5.04
CA GLN A 246 -23.36 24.11 5.82
C GLN A 246 -23.55 23.20 7.03
N SER A 247 -22.60 22.32 7.28
CA SER A 247 -22.52 21.45 8.44
C SER A 247 -21.15 21.60 9.13
N PHE A 248 -21.13 21.47 10.44
CA PHE A 248 -19.90 21.58 11.23
C PHE A 248 -19.70 20.34 12.09
N SER A 249 -18.44 19.93 12.24
CA SER A 249 -18.04 18.94 13.23
C SER A 249 -18.49 19.37 14.63
N ARG A 250 -18.93 18.42 15.46
CA ARG A 250 -19.28 18.69 16.85
C ARG A 250 -18.04 19.13 17.62
N LYS A 251 -18.24 20.02 18.62
CA LYS A 251 -17.15 20.50 19.48
C LYS A 251 -16.49 19.31 20.16
N ALA A 252 -15.16 19.18 20.03
CA ALA A 252 -14.35 18.08 20.58
C ALA A 252 -14.64 16.65 20.01
N THR A 253 -15.21 16.54 18.81
CA THR A 253 -15.34 15.27 18.10
C THR A 253 -14.44 15.28 16.86
N PRO A 254 -13.17 14.86 16.97
CA PRO A 254 -12.21 14.89 15.86
C PRO A 254 -12.55 13.91 14.72
N TYR A 255 -13.63 13.15 14.87
CA TYR A 255 -14.02 12.07 13.95
C TYR A 255 -14.82 12.53 12.74
N ASP A 256 -15.48 13.68 12.87
CA ASP A 256 -16.37 14.18 11.83
C ASP A 256 -15.59 14.60 10.57
N ASN A 257 -14.27 14.87 10.68
CA ASN A 257 -13.40 15.21 9.57
C ASN A 257 -12.24 14.21 9.34
N SER A 258 -12.38 13.00 9.90
CA SER A 258 -11.33 11.94 9.84
C SER A 258 -10.90 11.56 8.42
N VAL A 259 -11.78 11.78 7.43
CA VAL A 259 -11.51 11.50 6.02
C VAL A 259 -10.47 12.49 5.48
N MET A 260 -10.62 13.80 5.78
CA MET A 260 -9.66 14.83 5.39
C MET A 260 -8.35 14.69 6.16
N GLU A 261 -8.41 14.40 7.47
CA GLU A 261 -7.20 14.11 8.27
C GLU A 261 -6.41 12.93 7.68
N SER A 262 -7.11 11.87 7.27
CA SER A 262 -6.49 10.71 6.63
C SER A 262 -5.86 11.05 5.28
N PHE A 263 -6.52 11.88 4.47
CA PHE A 263 -5.97 12.39 3.21
C PHE A 263 -4.69 13.19 3.43
N PHE A 264 -4.74 14.22 4.29
CA PHE A 264 -3.58 15.05 4.58
C PHE A 264 -2.43 14.26 5.22
N SER A 265 -2.73 13.34 6.11
CA SER A 265 -1.73 12.43 6.68
C SER A 265 -1.05 11.58 5.60
N SER A 266 -1.83 11.06 4.64
CA SER A 266 -1.30 10.29 3.52
C SER A 266 -0.41 11.16 2.63
N MET A 267 -0.88 12.34 2.23
CA MET A 267 -0.13 13.28 1.40
C MET A 267 1.21 13.66 2.05
N LYS A 268 1.19 14.01 3.35
CA LYS A 268 2.40 14.37 4.07
C LYS A 268 3.40 13.22 4.15
N GLN A 269 2.94 12.01 4.45
CA GLN A 269 3.81 10.85 4.64
C GLN A 269 4.28 10.24 3.33
N GLU A 270 3.41 10.19 2.33
CA GLU A 270 3.69 9.53 1.05
C GLU A 270 4.52 10.44 0.11
N GLU A 271 4.44 11.77 0.29
CA GLU A 271 5.11 12.72 -0.60
C GLU A 271 5.87 13.82 0.14
N LEU A 272 5.21 14.66 0.97
CA LEU A 272 5.80 15.91 1.42
C LEU A 272 7.00 15.72 2.36
N TYR A 273 6.97 14.74 3.27
CA TYR A 273 8.10 14.44 4.16
C TYR A 273 9.25 13.71 3.46
N ARG A 274 9.04 13.25 2.24
CA ARG A 274 10.06 12.55 1.45
C ARG A 274 10.80 13.46 0.49
N THR A 275 10.26 14.66 0.26
CA THR A 275 10.80 15.60 -0.72
C THR A 275 11.44 16.79 0.00
N ARG A 276 12.68 17.12 -0.35
CA ARG A 276 13.34 18.35 0.09
C ARG A 276 13.06 19.42 -0.96
N PHE A 277 12.16 20.34 -0.64
CA PHE A 277 11.75 21.41 -1.54
C PHE A 277 12.81 22.49 -1.65
N LYS A 278 13.13 22.91 -2.88
CA LYS A 278 14.05 24.01 -3.18
C LYS A 278 13.33 25.30 -3.53
N SER A 279 12.01 25.27 -3.69
CA SER A 279 11.21 26.45 -4.01
C SER A 279 9.71 26.23 -3.72
N GLU A 280 8.99 27.35 -3.53
CA GLU A 280 7.52 27.33 -3.42
C GLU A 280 6.86 26.69 -4.67
N ARG A 281 7.39 26.98 -5.86
CA ARG A 281 6.87 26.42 -7.13
C ARG A 281 6.99 24.90 -7.16
N GLU A 282 8.10 24.35 -6.73
CA GLU A 282 8.33 22.92 -6.64
C GLU A 282 7.34 22.28 -5.65
N PHE A 283 7.18 22.88 -4.49
CA PHE A 283 6.22 22.43 -3.49
C PHE A 283 4.77 22.41 -4.02
N LYS A 284 4.30 23.51 -4.59
CA LYS A 284 2.96 23.60 -5.16
C LYS A 284 2.75 22.54 -6.24
N ASN A 285 3.70 22.39 -7.14
CA ASN A 285 3.64 21.37 -8.21
C ASN A 285 3.58 19.95 -7.63
N THR A 286 4.34 19.68 -6.58
CA THR A 286 4.35 18.37 -5.92
C THR A 286 3.01 18.06 -5.25
N VAL A 287 2.41 19.03 -4.56
CA VAL A 287 1.07 18.87 -3.98
C VAL A 287 0.03 18.56 -5.07
N PHE A 288 0.02 19.30 -6.19
CA PHE A 288 -0.94 19.06 -7.27
C PHE A 288 -0.69 17.73 -7.99
N LYS A 289 0.56 17.32 -8.19
CA LYS A 289 0.91 15.99 -8.71
C LYS A 289 0.42 14.88 -7.77
N TYR A 290 0.58 15.05 -6.46
CA TYR A 290 0.07 14.09 -5.50
C TYR A 290 -1.46 13.99 -5.55
N ILE A 291 -2.19 15.09 -5.69
CA ILE A 291 -3.65 15.07 -5.82
C ILE A 291 -4.08 14.32 -7.08
N THR A 292 -3.41 14.56 -8.21
CA THR A 292 -3.65 13.81 -9.45
C THR A 292 -3.41 12.32 -9.24
N PHE A 293 -2.30 11.94 -8.63
CA PHE A 293 -1.98 10.56 -8.29
C PHE A 293 -3.02 9.96 -7.33
N TYR A 294 -3.42 10.69 -6.30
CA TYR A 294 -4.43 10.28 -5.33
C TYR A 294 -5.78 9.96 -6.00
N ASN A 295 -6.22 10.82 -6.90
CA ASN A 295 -7.51 10.67 -7.59
C ASN A 295 -7.48 9.57 -8.66
N SER A 296 -6.40 9.48 -9.46
CA SER A 296 -6.39 8.67 -10.68
C SER A 296 -5.63 7.36 -10.59
N LYS A 297 -4.67 7.23 -9.65
CA LYS A 297 -3.76 6.06 -9.61
C LYS A 297 -3.69 5.36 -8.26
N ARG A 298 -3.99 6.06 -7.16
CA ARG A 298 -3.84 5.52 -5.81
C ARG A 298 -5.05 4.66 -5.43
N PRO A 299 -4.90 3.30 -5.27
CA PRO A 299 -6.00 2.46 -4.81
C PRO A 299 -6.37 2.75 -3.36
N HIS A 300 -7.66 2.79 -3.05
CA HIS A 300 -8.19 3.04 -1.73
C HIS A 300 -8.86 1.80 -1.15
N SER A 301 -8.43 1.33 0.01
CA SER A 301 -9.01 0.15 0.66
C SER A 301 -10.50 0.30 0.97
N THR A 302 -10.94 1.53 1.31
CA THR A 302 -12.35 1.85 1.56
C THR A 302 -13.21 1.93 0.29
N LEU A 303 -12.58 2.00 -0.89
CA LEU A 303 -13.22 1.97 -2.19
C LEU A 303 -12.96 0.63 -2.90
N HIS A 304 -12.81 -0.45 -2.15
CA HIS A 304 -12.51 -1.79 -2.69
C HIS A 304 -11.26 -1.82 -3.59
N TYR A 305 -10.26 -0.99 -3.24
CA TYR A 305 -9.01 -0.77 -4.00
C TYR A 305 -9.20 -0.11 -5.38
N LEU A 306 -10.36 0.47 -5.65
CA LEU A 306 -10.54 1.36 -6.80
C LEU A 306 -10.00 2.76 -6.47
N THR A 307 -9.74 3.54 -7.53
CA THR A 307 -9.38 4.95 -7.40
C THR A 307 -10.64 5.81 -7.30
N PRO A 308 -10.54 7.04 -6.76
CA PRO A 308 -11.65 8.00 -6.79
C PRO A 308 -12.23 8.23 -8.19
N ASP A 309 -11.38 8.35 -9.20
CA ASP A 309 -11.83 8.54 -10.59
C ASP A 309 -12.61 7.34 -11.13
N GLN A 310 -12.19 6.11 -10.80
CA GLN A 310 -12.91 4.90 -11.20
C GLN A 310 -14.29 4.81 -10.57
N ILE A 311 -14.41 5.13 -9.27
CA ILE A 311 -15.70 5.13 -8.57
C ILE A 311 -16.65 6.16 -9.20
N GLU A 312 -16.16 7.37 -9.41
CA GLU A 312 -16.99 8.43 -9.99
C GLU A 312 -17.40 8.11 -11.43
N SER A 313 -16.48 7.61 -12.26
CA SER A 313 -16.78 7.22 -13.65
C SER A 313 -17.81 6.10 -13.70
N SER A 314 -17.71 5.11 -12.82
CA SER A 314 -18.68 4.00 -12.74
C SER A 314 -20.11 4.50 -12.44
N TYR A 315 -20.24 5.54 -11.62
CA TYR A 315 -21.54 6.15 -11.32
C TYR A 315 -22.17 6.75 -12.58
N TYR A 316 -21.42 7.56 -13.32
CA TYR A 316 -21.94 8.21 -14.51
C TYR A 316 -22.22 7.23 -15.65
N THR A 317 -21.39 6.19 -15.82
CA THR A 317 -21.65 5.12 -16.80
C THR A 317 -22.95 4.39 -16.50
N LYS A 318 -23.22 4.09 -15.23
CA LYS A 318 -24.45 3.43 -14.81
C LYS A 318 -25.69 4.28 -15.11
N ILE A 319 -25.66 5.58 -14.82
CA ILE A 319 -26.77 6.49 -15.15
C ILE A 319 -27.01 6.54 -16.66
N GLN A 320 -25.96 6.59 -17.46
CA GLN A 320 -26.11 6.57 -18.92
C GLN A 320 -26.77 5.28 -19.41
N SER A 321 -26.35 4.12 -18.91
CA SER A 321 -26.97 2.85 -19.29
C SER A 321 -28.44 2.77 -18.89
N ASP A 322 -28.81 3.27 -17.72
CA ASP A 322 -30.21 3.27 -17.21
C ASP A 322 -31.09 4.27 -18.02
N THR A 323 -30.49 5.31 -18.61
CA THR A 323 -31.21 6.33 -19.39
C THR A 323 -31.44 5.88 -20.85
N TYR A 324 -30.56 5.05 -21.40
CA TYR A 324 -30.66 4.57 -22.81
C TYR A 324 -31.20 3.13 -22.93
N GLY A 325 -31.46 2.44 -21.80
CA GLY A 325 -31.97 1.08 -21.74
C GLY A 325 -33.47 0.98 -21.44
N SER A 326 -34.17 2.08 -21.36
CA SER A 326 -35.62 2.23 -21.26
C SER A 326 -36.11 2.90 -22.57
#